data_91cf169e74796904ea7f79036fcbfb9c
#
_entry.id   91cf169e74796904ea7f79036fcbfb9c
#
_cell.length_a   1.000
_cell.length_b   1.000
_cell.length_c   1.000
_cell.angle_alpha   90.00
_cell.angle_beta   90.00
_cell.angle_gamma   90.00
#
_symmetry.space_group_name_H-M   'P 1'
#
loop_
_entity.id
_entity.type
_entity.pdbx_description
1 polymer ?
#
loop_
_entity_poly.entity_id
_entity_poly.type
_entity_poly.pdbx_seq_one_letter_code
_entity_poly.pdbx_strand_id
1 'polypeptide(L)'
;MLRRKIAAELERWLKSSEQKALFITGSRQIGKSYSIRAFGKANHATYIELNLMENRQAKDALLEARDADDFISRVTLLSGKSIAPGKTLVFIDEVQEAPDIMTMAKFLVEDGRCRWAFSGSMLGTQFKGVRSYPVGYVHELRMFPLDFEEFCWAIGVSEGARQTIRDACISERPIPDYIHDAMMANFRTYTVVGGMPEVVQRFLDTRGDLASVRQLQSELNEQYRRDISKYASGRALQVQSIYDQLPIMLEGENKRFVLNSIDPKAYYEKYQRDFVWLVDAGVALKADIVTEPKSPLLKTARPSQFKLYQSDTGMLMARYPVGVAQAAYLDSKEPNLGGIYENVVAQQLATQNRQLYYYQTKKRGEVDFVVDGPDGTAVPIEVKSGSYYHAHAALGHVLDTAEYGVRLGIVFSRGNVERNGAVLYLPLYATWALSDVLGDSCAEGIKLEVKPV
;
A
#
# COMPACT_ATOMS: atom_id res chain seq x y z
N MET A 1 -1.07 0.62 -21.42
CA MET A 1 -0.08 0.50 -20.32
C MET A 1 -0.48 1.44 -19.18
N LEU A 2 -0.74 0.92 -18.01
CA LEU A 2 -1.11 1.76 -16.86
C LEU A 2 0.14 2.48 -16.32
N ARG A 3 0.06 3.80 -16.18
CA ARG A 3 1.12 4.63 -15.57
C ARG A 3 1.14 4.37 -14.06
N ARG A 4 2.35 4.24 -13.47
CA ARG A 4 2.52 3.95 -12.04
C ARG A 4 3.50 4.94 -11.41
N LYS A 5 3.24 5.32 -10.15
CA LYS A 5 4.12 6.21 -9.35
C LYS A 5 5.51 5.62 -9.15
N ILE A 6 5.59 4.30 -9.05
CA ILE A 6 6.88 3.60 -8.90
C ILE A 6 7.88 3.92 -10.03
N ALA A 7 7.43 4.34 -11.21
CA ALA A 7 8.33 4.71 -12.30
C ALA A 7 9.30 5.84 -11.89
N ALA A 8 8.81 6.84 -11.14
CA ALA A 8 9.66 7.93 -10.63
C ALA A 8 10.67 7.44 -9.59
N GLU A 9 10.29 6.46 -8.75
CA GLU A 9 11.21 5.83 -7.78
C GLU A 9 12.32 5.05 -8.49
N LEU A 10 11.95 4.30 -9.54
CA LEU A 10 12.93 3.57 -10.37
C LEU A 10 13.92 4.51 -11.04
N GLU A 11 13.45 5.67 -11.53
CA GLU A 11 14.33 6.69 -12.09
C GLU A 11 15.27 7.29 -11.04
N ARG A 12 14.77 7.56 -9.82
CA ARG A 12 15.59 8.04 -8.69
C ARG A 12 16.65 7.01 -8.31
N TRP A 13 16.28 5.73 -8.21
CA TRP A 13 17.22 4.65 -7.96
C TRP A 13 18.30 4.56 -9.04
N LEU A 14 17.94 4.68 -10.30
CA LEU A 14 18.93 4.65 -11.41
C LEU A 14 19.93 5.79 -11.33
N LYS A 15 19.47 7.00 -10.97
CA LYS A 15 20.28 8.22 -10.87
C LYS A 15 21.07 8.30 -9.55
N SER A 16 20.78 7.45 -8.57
CA SER A 16 21.47 7.44 -7.29
C SER A 16 22.95 7.09 -7.47
N SER A 17 23.82 7.80 -6.78
CA SER A 17 25.25 7.48 -6.67
C SER A 17 25.51 6.19 -5.89
N GLU A 18 24.57 5.78 -5.03
CA GLU A 18 24.63 4.53 -4.29
C GLU A 18 24.25 3.36 -5.21
N GLN A 19 25.20 2.47 -5.44
CA GLN A 19 24.96 1.28 -6.26
C GLN A 19 24.33 0.17 -5.44
N LYS A 20 23.08 0.38 -4.97
CA LYS A 20 22.33 -0.67 -4.27
C LYS A 20 21.49 -1.50 -5.25
N ALA A 21 21.36 -2.78 -4.94
CA ALA A 21 20.39 -3.63 -5.64
C ALA A 21 18.95 -3.15 -5.33
N LEU A 22 18.08 -3.16 -6.33
CA LEU A 22 16.67 -2.84 -6.16
C LEU A 22 15.92 -4.08 -5.67
N PHE A 23 15.05 -3.92 -4.67
CA PHE A 23 14.11 -4.96 -4.29
C PHE A 23 12.70 -4.42 -4.23
N ILE A 24 11.83 -4.87 -5.15
CA ILE A 24 10.42 -4.48 -5.17
C ILE A 24 9.57 -5.54 -4.49
N THR A 25 8.94 -5.14 -3.39
CA THR A 25 8.04 -5.97 -2.60
C THR A 25 6.58 -5.56 -2.77
N GLY A 26 5.66 -6.42 -2.34
CA GLY A 26 4.21 -6.16 -2.37
C GLY A 26 3.40 -7.37 -2.82
N SER A 27 2.07 -7.29 -2.73
CA SER A 27 1.18 -8.40 -3.04
C SER A 27 1.34 -8.91 -4.48
N ARG A 28 0.78 -10.08 -4.73
CA ARG A 28 0.78 -10.65 -6.09
C ARG A 28 -0.08 -9.82 -7.04
N GLN A 29 0.28 -9.84 -8.33
CA GLN A 29 -0.49 -9.25 -9.44
C GLN A 29 -0.66 -7.72 -9.40
N ILE A 30 0.12 -7.00 -8.60
CA ILE A 30 0.12 -5.53 -8.57
C ILE A 30 1.04 -4.89 -9.61
N GLY A 31 1.70 -5.71 -10.46
CA GLY A 31 2.51 -5.24 -11.57
C GLY A 31 4.00 -5.03 -11.27
N LYS A 32 4.58 -5.67 -10.24
CA LYS A 32 6.01 -5.59 -9.89
C LYS A 32 6.92 -5.94 -11.07
N SER A 33 6.82 -7.18 -11.55
CA SER A 33 7.63 -7.69 -12.66
C SER A 33 7.42 -6.89 -13.95
N TYR A 34 6.19 -6.45 -14.19
CA TYR A 34 5.85 -5.61 -15.33
C TYR A 34 6.60 -4.26 -15.27
N SER A 35 6.59 -3.59 -14.10
CA SER A 35 7.24 -2.29 -13.91
C SER A 35 8.76 -2.38 -14.08
N ILE A 36 9.40 -3.41 -13.48
CA ILE A 36 10.84 -3.63 -13.60
C ILE A 36 11.20 -3.96 -15.05
N ARG A 37 10.43 -4.80 -15.72
CA ARG A 37 10.64 -5.20 -17.12
C ARG A 37 10.54 -4.00 -18.06
N ALA A 38 9.52 -3.18 -17.92
CA ALA A 38 9.33 -1.99 -18.73
C ALA A 38 10.48 -0.99 -18.52
N PHE A 39 10.84 -0.75 -17.27
CA PHE A 39 11.95 0.13 -16.89
C PHE A 39 13.30 -0.40 -17.40
N GLY A 40 13.59 -1.68 -17.18
CA GLY A 40 14.85 -2.30 -17.57
C GLY A 40 15.08 -2.26 -19.09
N LYS A 41 14.06 -2.57 -19.88
CA LYS A 41 14.12 -2.50 -21.34
C LYS A 41 14.27 -1.08 -21.88
N ALA A 42 13.74 -0.09 -21.18
CA ALA A 42 13.83 1.32 -21.60
C ALA A 42 15.18 1.97 -21.27
N ASN A 43 15.86 1.53 -20.18
CA ASN A 43 17.00 2.25 -19.60
C ASN A 43 18.34 1.50 -19.69
N HIS A 44 18.36 0.23 -20.11
CA HIS A 44 19.58 -0.57 -20.16
C HIS A 44 19.78 -1.19 -21.55
N ALA A 45 21.03 -1.24 -22.01
CA ALA A 45 21.39 -1.84 -23.29
C ALA A 45 21.14 -3.35 -23.29
N THR A 46 21.37 -4.01 -22.14
CA THR A 46 21.09 -5.42 -21.92
C THR A 46 20.17 -5.58 -20.73
N TYR A 47 19.07 -6.29 -20.94
CA TYR A 47 18.13 -6.66 -19.90
C TYR A 47 18.04 -8.20 -19.84
N ILE A 48 18.31 -8.73 -18.65
CA ILE A 48 18.24 -10.17 -18.34
C ILE A 48 17.16 -10.35 -17.27
N GLU A 49 16.25 -11.30 -17.47
CA GLU A 49 15.20 -11.64 -16.53
C GLU A 49 15.18 -13.15 -16.30
N LEU A 50 15.22 -13.55 -15.04
CA LEU A 50 15.09 -14.93 -14.61
C LEU A 50 13.97 -15.02 -13.56
N ASN A 51 12.89 -15.73 -13.90
CA ASN A 51 11.76 -15.97 -12.99
C ASN A 51 11.97 -17.32 -12.28
N LEU A 52 12.13 -17.29 -10.97
CA LEU A 52 12.46 -18.49 -10.19
C LEU A 52 11.25 -19.43 -9.96
N MET A 53 10.04 -18.93 -10.15
CA MET A 53 8.83 -19.75 -10.09
C MET A 53 8.64 -20.57 -11.38
N GLU A 54 8.92 -19.94 -12.52
CA GLU A 54 8.74 -20.57 -13.85
C GLU A 54 9.93 -21.45 -14.23
N ASN A 55 11.14 -21.06 -13.84
CA ASN A 55 12.38 -21.73 -14.21
C ASN A 55 13.06 -22.39 -13.00
N ARG A 56 12.69 -23.64 -12.73
CA ARG A 56 13.28 -24.43 -11.65
C ARG A 56 14.77 -24.66 -11.84
N GLN A 57 15.24 -24.85 -13.07
CA GLN A 57 16.67 -25.02 -13.35
C GLN A 57 17.47 -23.76 -13.00
N ALA A 58 16.92 -22.57 -13.29
CA ALA A 58 17.55 -21.31 -12.88
C ALA A 58 17.59 -21.17 -11.35
N LYS A 59 16.50 -21.53 -10.67
CA LYS A 59 16.43 -21.53 -9.22
C LYS A 59 17.53 -22.41 -8.60
N ASP A 60 17.61 -23.66 -9.00
CA ASP A 60 18.55 -24.63 -8.46
C ASP A 60 20.00 -24.21 -8.77
N ALA A 61 20.27 -23.80 -10.01
CA ALA A 61 21.59 -23.33 -10.42
C ALA A 61 22.06 -22.09 -9.65
N LEU A 62 21.19 -21.10 -9.41
CA LEU A 62 21.58 -19.87 -8.70
C LEU A 62 21.78 -20.09 -7.20
N LEU A 63 21.07 -21.05 -6.59
CA LEU A 63 21.28 -21.45 -5.19
C LEU A 63 22.64 -22.11 -4.94
N GLU A 64 23.19 -22.79 -5.94
CA GLU A 64 24.49 -23.46 -5.88
C GLU A 64 25.67 -22.53 -6.15
N ALA A 65 25.43 -21.26 -6.49
CA ALA A 65 26.50 -20.31 -6.77
C ALA A 65 27.38 -20.05 -5.53
N ARG A 66 28.69 -20.12 -5.70
CA ARG A 66 29.68 -20.04 -4.61
C ARG A 66 30.10 -18.62 -4.31
N ASP A 67 30.14 -17.78 -5.33
CA ASP A 67 30.58 -16.38 -5.29
C ASP A 67 29.88 -15.56 -6.40
N ALA A 68 30.20 -14.27 -6.48
CA ALA A 68 29.60 -13.35 -7.45
C ALA A 68 29.98 -13.75 -8.91
N ASP A 69 31.21 -14.20 -9.16
CA ASP A 69 31.66 -14.62 -10.49
C ASP A 69 30.92 -15.86 -10.98
N ASP A 70 30.78 -16.85 -10.12
CA ASP A 70 30.02 -18.08 -10.42
C ASP A 70 28.53 -17.74 -10.64
N PHE A 71 27.94 -16.87 -9.80
CA PHE A 71 26.57 -16.43 -9.97
C PHE A 71 26.33 -15.73 -11.31
N ILE A 72 27.19 -14.78 -11.68
CA ILE A 72 27.10 -14.03 -12.94
C ILE A 72 27.30 -14.94 -14.14
N SER A 73 28.23 -15.90 -14.06
CA SER A 73 28.46 -16.89 -15.11
C SER A 73 27.22 -17.76 -15.33
N ARG A 74 26.57 -18.20 -14.27
CA ARG A 74 25.30 -18.95 -14.34
C ARG A 74 24.17 -18.13 -14.93
N VAL A 75 24.02 -16.84 -14.55
CA VAL A 75 23.03 -15.92 -15.14
C VAL A 75 23.27 -15.78 -16.65
N THR A 76 24.53 -15.63 -17.08
CA THR A 76 24.90 -15.55 -18.51
C THR A 76 24.52 -16.82 -19.27
N LEU A 77 24.84 -17.97 -18.70
CA LEU A 77 24.56 -19.29 -19.30
C LEU A 77 23.05 -19.55 -19.41
N LEU A 78 22.29 -19.29 -18.33
CA LEU A 78 20.85 -19.52 -18.27
C LEU A 78 20.06 -18.59 -19.19
N SER A 79 20.53 -17.35 -19.35
CA SER A 79 19.85 -16.35 -20.18
C SER A 79 20.29 -16.36 -21.65
N GLY A 80 21.44 -16.95 -21.97
CA GLY A 80 22.08 -16.87 -23.28
C GLY A 80 22.52 -15.46 -23.67
N LYS A 81 22.63 -14.52 -22.71
CA LYS A 81 22.97 -13.12 -22.95
C LYS A 81 24.25 -12.75 -22.25
N SER A 82 25.13 -11.99 -22.94
CA SER A 82 26.36 -11.47 -22.37
C SER A 82 26.08 -10.24 -21.49
N ILE A 83 26.83 -10.10 -20.40
CA ILE A 83 26.82 -8.92 -19.54
C ILE A 83 27.70 -7.85 -20.16
N ALA A 84 27.12 -6.69 -20.42
CA ALA A 84 27.83 -5.46 -20.78
C ALA A 84 28.06 -4.63 -19.51
N PRO A 85 29.31 -4.47 -19.05
CA PRO A 85 29.60 -3.77 -17.78
C PRO A 85 29.00 -2.37 -17.75
N GLY A 86 28.31 -2.03 -16.66
CA GLY A 86 27.63 -0.74 -16.44
C GLY A 86 26.38 -0.51 -17.30
N LYS A 87 26.05 -1.40 -18.25
CA LYS A 87 24.91 -1.24 -19.18
C LYS A 87 23.88 -2.38 -19.08
N THR A 88 24.08 -3.33 -18.17
CA THR A 88 23.19 -4.47 -17.96
C THR A 88 22.39 -4.32 -16.68
N LEU A 89 21.08 -4.56 -16.77
CA LEU A 89 20.20 -4.84 -15.64
C LEU A 89 19.88 -6.32 -15.61
N VAL A 90 20.18 -6.97 -14.50
CA VAL A 90 19.74 -8.35 -14.21
C VAL A 90 18.57 -8.29 -13.22
N PHE A 91 17.49 -8.91 -13.60
CA PHE A 91 16.28 -9.00 -12.80
C PHE A 91 16.00 -10.46 -12.41
N ILE A 92 15.97 -10.73 -11.11
CA ILE A 92 15.57 -12.00 -10.54
C ILE A 92 14.17 -11.85 -9.96
N ASP A 93 13.21 -12.48 -10.63
CA ASP A 93 11.79 -12.41 -10.26
C ASP A 93 11.39 -13.56 -9.33
N GLU A 94 10.40 -13.31 -8.46
CA GLU A 94 9.85 -14.25 -7.49
C GLU A 94 10.92 -14.85 -6.54
N VAL A 95 11.79 -13.97 -6.02
CA VAL A 95 12.95 -14.36 -5.19
C VAL A 95 12.56 -15.08 -3.89
N GLN A 96 11.30 -15.00 -3.44
CA GLN A 96 10.81 -15.79 -2.30
C GLN A 96 10.80 -17.30 -2.55
N GLU A 97 10.88 -17.75 -3.81
CA GLU A 97 11.05 -19.16 -4.14
C GLU A 97 12.45 -19.69 -3.77
N ALA A 98 13.43 -18.78 -3.63
CA ALA A 98 14.81 -19.07 -3.24
C ALA A 98 15.39 -17.90 -2.41
N PRO A 99 14.92 -17.68 -1.17
CA PRO A 99 15.28 -16.50 -0.39
C PRO A 99 16.78 -16.35 -0.11
N ASP A 100 17.52 -17.48 -0.07
CA ASP A 100 18.97 -17.47 0.15
C ASP A 100 19.76 -16.76 -0.95
N ILE A 101 19.18 -16.60 -2.17
CA ILE A 101 19.77 -15.80 -3.24
C ILE A 101 20.00 -14.34 -2.81
N MET A 102 19.15 -13.81 -1.92
CA MET A 102 19.31 -12.45 -1.41
C MET A 102 20.61 -12.25 -0.64
N THR A 103 21.19 -13.31 -0.08
CA THR A 103 22.50 -13.22 0.61
C THR A 103 23.63 -12.83 -0.36
N MET A 104 23.47 -13.15 -1.64
CA MET A 104 24.43 -12.81 -2.69
C MET A 104 24.37 -11.33 -3.09
N ALA A 105 23.26 -10.61 -2.79
CA ALA A 105 23.07 -9.23 -3.24
C ALA A 105 24.21 -8.29 -2.85
N LYS A 106 24.81 -8.46 -1.65
CA LYS A 106 26.00 -7.73 -1.22
C LYS A 106 27.16 -7.91 -2.22
N PHE A 107 27.55 -9.15 -2.48
CA PHE A 107 28.69 -9.48 -3.32
C PHE A 107 28.45 -9.08 -4.78
N LEU A 108 27.21 -9.19 -5.26
CA LEU A 108 26.81 -8.79 -6.60
C LEU A 108 26.85 -7.26 -6.79
N VAL A 109 26.52 -6.50 -5.75
CA VAL A 109 26.62 -5.04 -5.75
C VAL A 109 28.09 -4.58 -5.70
N GLU A 110 28.90 -5.22 -4.85
CA GLU A 110 30.33 -4.93 -4.72
C GLU A 110 31.12 -5.25 -6.00
N ASP A 111 30.72 -6.28 -6.74
CA ASP A 111 31.27 -6.63 -8.05
C ASP A 111 31.09 -5.51 -9.11
N GLY A 112 29.94 -4.86 -9.13
CA GLY A 112 29.68 -3.65 -9.91
C GLY A 112 29.55 -3.84 -11.43
N ARG A 113 29.68 -5.04 -12.00
CA ARG A 113 29.57 -5.29 -13.46
C ARG A 113 28.17 -4.97 -14.01
N CYS A 114 27.13 -5.17 -13.23
CA CYS A 114 25.76 -4.88 -13.63
C CYS A 114 24.90 -4.37 -12.48
N ARG A 115 23.76 -3.79 -12.82
CA ARG A 115 22.71 -3.43 -11.85
C ARG A 115 21.85 -4.66 -11.58
N TRP A 116 21.38 -4.77 -10.34
CA TRP A 116 20.57 -5.88 -9.88
C TRP A 116 19.20 -5.40 -9.44
N ALA A 117 18.18 -6.10 -9.88
CA ALA A 117 16.82 -5.92 -9.40
C ALA A 117 16.25 -7.27 -8.97
N PHE A 118 15.51 -7.26 -7.89
CA PHE A 118 14.80 -8.39 -7.34
C PHE A 118 13.33 -8.04 -7.18
N SER A 119 12.43 -8.99 -7.33
CA SER A 119 11.06 -8.84 -6.89
C SER A 119 10.60 -10.06 -6.11
N GLY A 120 9.66 -9.82 -5.21
CA GLY A 120 9.03 -10.89 -4.45
C GLY A 120 7.72 -10.43 -3.82
N SER A 121 6.80 -11.38 -3.61
CA SER A 121 5.71 -11.13 -2.68
C SER A 121 6.30 -11.10 -1.28
N MET A 122 5.95 -10.08 -0.46
CA MET A 122 6.41 -9.97 0.93
C MET A 122 5.80 -11.12 1.75
N LEU A 123 6.42 -12.26 1.69
CA LEU A 123 6.18 -13.33 2.63
C LEU A 123 7.25 -13.20 3.74
N GLY A 124 7.16 -12.14 4.54
CA GLY A 124 8.16 -11.76 5.55
C GLY A 124 8.60 -12.87 6.49
N THR A 125 7.80 -13.91 6.62
CA THR A 125 8.16 -15.13 7.34
C THR A 125 9.15 -15.99 6.57
N GLN A 126 9.25 -15.92 5.26
CA GLN A 126 10.18 -16.74 4.47
C GLN A 126 11.61 -16.18 4.52
N PHE A 127 11.78 -14.86 4.63
CA PHE A 127 13.10 -14.25 4.81
C PHE A 127 13.66 -14.40 6.24
N LYS A 128 12.85 -14.82 7.22
CA LYS A 128 13.34 -15.10 8.59
C LYS A 128 14.30 -16.31 8.68
N GLY A 129 14.36 -17.17 7.64
CA GLY A 129 15.29 -18.28 7.55
C GLY A 129 16.57 -17.99 6.77
N VAL A 130 16.69 -16.82 6.15
CA VAL A 130 17.87 -16.41 5.36
C VAL A 130 19.06 -16.19 6.29
N ARG A 131 20.20 -16.79 5.97
CA ARG A 131 21.44 -16.73 6.79
C ARG A 131 21.90 -15.30 7.05
N SER A 132 21.72 -14.39 6.12
CA SER A 132 22.05 -12.96 6.27
C SER A 132 21.25 -12.13 5.26
N TYR A 133 20.43 -11.19 5.74
CA TYR A 133 19.81 -10.19 4.86
C TYR A 133 20.83 -9.08 4.56
N PRO A 134 21.04 -8.67 3.29
CA PRO A 134 22.10 -7.73 2.90
C PRO A 134 21.73 -6.28 3.25
N VAL A 135 21.66 -5.97 4.55
CA VAL A 135 21.39 -4.61 5.03
C VAL A 135 22.41 -3.62 4.47
N GLY A 136 21.93 -2.48 3.94
CA GLY A 136 22.77 -1.45 3.35
C GLY A 136 23.09 -1.65 1.85
N TYR A 137 22.91 -2.84 1.31
CA TYR A 137 23.19 -3.16 -0.11
C TYR A 137 21.92 -3.24 -0.97
N VAL A 138 20.74 -3.16 -0.35
CA VAL A 138 19.46 -3.24 -1.03
C VAL A 138 18.67 -1.97 -0.81
N HIS A 139 18.11 -1.44 -1.88
CA HIS A 139 17.10 -0.39 -1.88
C HIS A 139 15.72 -1.04 -2.02
N GLU A 140 14.97 -1.05 -0.94
CA GLU A 140 13.65 -1.69 -0.92
C GLU A 140 12.56 -0.68 -1.27
N LEU A 141 11.70 -1.05 -2.22
CA LEU A 141 10.51 -0.31 -2.60
C LEU A 141 9.28 -1.19 -2.40
N ARG A 142 8.33 -0.71 -1.62
CA ARG A 142 7.05 -1.38 -1.46
C ARG A 142 6.07 -0.87 -2.52
N MET A 143 5.50 -1.81 -3.26
CA MET A 143 4.49 -1.52 -4.28
C MET A 143 3.11 -1.94 -3.78
N PHE A 144 2.11 -1.13 -4.10
CA PHE A 144 0.71 -1.35 -3.76
C PHE A 144 -0.15 -1.50 -5.02
N PRO A 145 -1.42 -1.94 -4.94
CA PRO A 145 -2.40 -1.72 -5.99
C PRO A 145 -2.44 -0.24 -6.40
N LEU A 146 -3.01 0.12 -7.54
CA LEU A 146 -3.16 1.50 -7.95
C LEU A 146 -3.88 2.29 -6.86
N ASP A 147 -3.30 3.42 -6.47
CA ASP A 147 -4.03 4.39 -5.67
C ASP A 147 -5.03 5.17 -6.53
N PHE A 148 -5.83 6.03 -5.91
CA PHE A 148 -6.85 6.76 -6.65
C PHE A 148 -6.26 7.73 -7.69
N GLU A 149 -5.10 8.34 -7.42
CA GLU A 149 -4.44 9.20 -8.41
C GLU A 149 -3.94 8.42 -9.63
N GLU A 150 -3.35 7.22 -9.42
CA GLU A 150 -2.95 6.33 -10.51
C GLU A 150 -4.17 5.83 -11.32
N PHE A 151 -5.30 5.58 -10.64
CA PHE A 151 -6.57 5.27 -11.30
C PHE A 151 -7.06 6.45 -12.14
N CYS A 152 -6.97 7.68 -11.64
CA CYS A 152 -7.28 8.89 -12.40
C CYS A 152 -6.41 9.01 -13.66
N TRP A 153 -5.12 8.66 -13.59
CA TRP A 153 -4.28 8.61 -14.77
C TRP A 153 -4.78 7.58 -15.80
N ALA A 154 -5.20 6.42 -15.31
CA ALA A 154 -5.68 5.33 -16.17
C ALA A 154 -6.97 5.69 -16.92
N ILE A 155 -7.88 6.43 -16.28
CA ILE A 155 -9.15 6.88 -16.90
C ILE A 155 -9.03 8.23 -17.64
N GLY A 156 -7.83 8.81 -17.71
CA GLY A 156 -7.57 10.03 -18.51
C GLY A 156 -7.91 11.35 -17.83
N VAL A 157 -7.99 11.41 -16.48
CA VAL A 157 -8.13 12.70 -15.78
C VAL A 157 -6.89 13.55 -16.05
N SER A 158 -7.11 14.78 -16.55
CA SER A 158 -6.04 15.67 -16.95
C SER A 158 -5.11 16.08 -15.80
N GLU A 159 -3.84 16.39 -16.12
CA GLU A 159 -2.87 16.93 -15.16
C GLU A 159 -3.39 18.24 -14.55
N GLY A 160 -3.97 19.12 -15.36
CA GLY A 160 -4.50 20.40 -14.90
C GLY A 160 -5.59 20.23 -13.83
N ALA A 161 -6.53 19.28 -14.02
CA ALA A 161 -7.57 19.01 -13.02
C ALA A 161 -6.96 18.49 -11.70
N ARG A 162 -5.97 17.58 -11.77
CA ARG A 162 -5.29 17.05 -10.59
C ARG A 162 -4.48 18.14 -9.87
N GLN A 163 -3.80 19.02 -10.63
CA GLN A 163 -3.08 20.14 -10.03
C GLN A 163 -4.04 21.14 -9.37
N THR A 164 -5.18 21.44 -9.99
CA THR A 164 -6.23 22.30 -9.39
C THR A 164 -6.71 21.74 -8.05
N ILE A 165 -6.91 20.42 -7.96
CA ILE A 165 -7.30 19.76 -6.70
C ILE A 165 -6.20 19.90 -5.65
N ARG A 166 -4.95 19.63 -6.01
CA ARG A 166 -3.79 19.73 -5.10
C ARG A 166 -3.66 21.16 -4.56
N ASP A 167 -3.69 22.14 -5.44
CA ASP A 167 -3.56 23.56 -5.07
C ASP A 167 -4.72 24.03 -4.19
N ALA A 168 -5.94 23.57 -4.46
CA ALA A 168 -7.12 23.84 -3.64
C ALA A 168 -6.99 23.25 -2.23
N CYS A 169 -6.54 21.99 -2.11
CA CYS A 169 -6.31 21.34 -0.82
C CYS A 169 -5.21 22.05 0.00
N ILE A 170 -4.09 22.43 -0.63
CA ILE A 170 -2.98 23.12 0.04
C ILE A 170 -3.40 24.54 0.46
N SER A 171 -4.14 25.26 -0.42
CA SER A 171 -4.59 26.62 -0.12
C SER A 171 -5.87 26.68 0.70
N GLU A 172 -6.41 25.54 1.12
CA GLU A 172 -7.65 25.40 1.90
C GLU A 172 -8.86 26.12 1.25
N ARG A 173 -8.96 26.04 -0.11
CA ARG A 173 -10.02 26.69 -0.89
C ARG A 173 -10.89 25.65 -1.59
N PRO A 174 -12.18 25.95 -1.81
CA PRO A 174 -13.07 25.03 -2.53
C PRO A 174 -12.56 24.72 -3.94
N ILE A 175 -12.65 23.45 -4.31
CA ILE A 175 -12.43 22.97 -5.68
C ILE A 175 -13.64 23.40 -6.52
N PRO A 176 -13.46 23.82 -7.79
CA PRO A 176 -14.57 24.12 -8.68
C PRO A 176 -15.58 22.96 -8.75
N ASP A 177 -16.88 23.27 -8.61
CA ASP A 177 -17.94 22.25 -8.45
C ASP A 177 -17.92 21.20 -9.58
N TYR A 178 -17.72 21.61 -10.83
CA TYR A 178 -17.68 20.66 -11.95
C TYR A 178 -16.51 19.65 -11.85
N ILE A 179 -15.38 20.05 -11.25
CA ILE A 179 -14.26 19.14 -10.97
C ILE A 179 -14.62 18.25 -9.79
N HIS A 180 -15.16 18.85 -8.72
CA HIS A 180 -15.55 18.13 -7.51
C HIS A 180 -16.55 17.02 -7.82
N ASP A 181 -17.63 17.32 -8.54
CA ASP A 181 -18.66 16.35 -8.90
C ASP A 181 -18.12 15.21 -9.77
N ALA A 182 -17.32 15.56 -10.79
CA ALA A 182 -16.68 14.56 -11.66
C ALA A 182 -15.72 13.64 -10.86
N MET A 183 -14.95 14.20 -9.94
CA MET A 183 -14.01 13.43 -9.13
C MET A 183 -14.71 12.58 -8.07
N MET A 184 -15.83 13.03 -7.51
CA MET A 184 -16.67 12.20 -6.63
C MET A 184 -17.27 11.02 -7.40
N ALA A 185 -17.71 11.21 -8.65
CA ALA A 185 -18.18 10.12 -9.50
C ALA A 185 -17.06 9.11 -9.81
N ASN A 186 -15.86 9.59 -10.15
CA ASN A 186 -14.70 8.74 -10.37
C ASN A 186 -14.28 8.00 -9.10
N PHE A 187 -14.37 8.62 -7.93
CA PHE A 187 -14.07 7.99 -6.65
C PHE A 187 -15.05 6.85 -6.33
N ARG A 188 -16.35 7.03 -6.59
CA ARG A 188 -17.33 5.94 -6.48
C ARG A 188 -17.00 4.79 -7.41
N THR A 189 -16.60 5.09 -8.64
CA THR A 189 -16.14 4.07 -9.61
C THR A 189 -14.92 3.32 -9.07
N TYR A 190 -13.91 4.04 -8.55
CA TYR A 190 -12.73 3.44 -7.94
C TYR A 190 -13.07 2.57 -6.73
N THR A 191 -14.02 2.99 -5.90
CA THR A 191 -14.47 2.21 -4.74
C THR A 191 -15.00 0.83 -5.15
N VAL A 192 -15.59 0.72 -6.35
CA VAL A 192 -16.09 -0.55 -6.90
C VAL A 192 -15.03 -1.33 -7.65
N VAL A 193 -14.23 -0.65 -8.47
CA VAL A 193 -13.20 -1.28 -9.34
C VAL A 193 -11.95 -1.64 -8.54
N GLY A 194 -11.53 -0.77 -7.62
CA GLY A 194 -10.26 -0.90 -6.90
C GLY A 194 -9.05 -0.52 -7.74
N GLY A 195 -7.87 -0.91 -7.24
CA GLY A 195 -6.58 -0.61 -7.82
C GLY A 195 -5.80 -1.82 -8.35
N MET A 196 -6.37 -3.02 -8.39
CA MET A 196 -5.68 -4.16 -9.00
C MET A 196 -5.47 -3.91 -10.49
N PRO A 197 -4.22 -3.91 -11.02
CA PRO A 197 -3.93 -3.47 -12.38
C PRO A 197 -4.73 -4.21 -13.46
N GLU A 198 -4.90 -5.52 -13.32
CA GLU A 198 -5.64 -6.34 -14.27
C GLU A 198 -7.14 -6.00 -14.23
N VAL A 199 -7.68 -5.70 -13.04
CA VAL A 199 -9.08 -5.28 -12.87
C VAL A 199 -9.31 -3.89 -13.49
N VAL A 200 -8.40 -2.94 -13.24
CA VAL A 200 -8.46 -1.62 -13.86
C VAL A 200 -8.36 -1.72 -15.38
N GLN A 201 -7.47 -2.56 -15.90
CA GLN A 201 -7.37 -2.77 -17.34
C GLN A 201 -8.64 -3.41 -17.92
N ARG A 202 -9.21 -4.41 -17.23
CA ARG A 202 -10.50 -5.03 -17.60
C ARG A 202 -11.62 -4.00 -17.63
N PHE A 203 -11.71 -3.15 -16.62
CA PHE A 203 -12.68 -2.04 -16.57
C PHE A 203 -12.58 -1.14 -17.80
N LEU A 204 -11.36 -0.76 -18.20
CA LEU A 204 -11.12 0.07 -19.39
C LEU A 204 -11.50 -0.65 -20.69
N ASP A 205 -11.05 -1.89 -20.84
CA ASP A 205 -11.25 -2.69 -22.06
C ASP A 205 -12.73 -3.02 -22.30
N THR A 206 -13.48 -3.23 -21.24
CA THR A 206 -14.92 -3.54 -21.30
C THR A 206 -15.82 -2.31 -21.20
N ARG A 207 -15.23 -1.11 -21.17
CA ARG A 207 -15.96 0.16 -21.03
C ARG A 207 -16.88 0.20 -19.81
N GLY A 208 -16.42 -0.36 -18.69
CA GLY A 208 -17.13 -0.30 -17.41
C GLY A 208 -18.12 -1.45 -17.16
N ASP A 209 -17.99 -2.59 -17.82
CA ASP A 209 -18.86 -3.74 -17.53
C ASP A 209 -18.59 -4.29 -16.11
N LEU A 210 -19.53 -4.01 -15.20
CA LEU A 210 -19.46 -4.40 -13.80
C LEU A 210 -19.38 -5.91 -13.62
N ALA A 211 -20.08 -6.69 -14.45
CA ALA A 211 -20.11 -8.15 -14.31
C ALA A 211 -18.72 -8.75 -14.58
N SER A 212 -18.05 -8.31 -15.66
CA SER A 212 -16.71 -8.72 -16.04
C SER A 212 -15.66 -8.30 -14.98
N VAL A 213 -15.77 -7.09 -14.44
CA VAL A 213 -14.91 -6.58 -13.35
C VAL A 213 -15.04 -7.46 -12.11
N ARG A 214 -16.27 -7.73 -11.64
CA ARG A 214 -16.53 -8.53 -10.44
C ARG A 214 -16.11 -9.99 -10.60
N GLN A 215 -16.28 -10.56 -11.79
CA GLN A 215 -15.81 -11.92 -12.07
C GLN A 215 -14.29 -11.99 -11.84
N LEU A 216 -13.52 -11.08 -12.43
CA LEU A 216 -12.07 -11.06 -12.27
C LEU A 216 -11.64 -10.82 -10.81
N GLN A 217 -12.30 -9.89 -10.11
CA GLN A 217 -12.04 -9.66 -8.69
C GLN A 217 -12.28 -10.93 -7.84
N SER A 218 -13.33 -11.70 -8.16
CA SER A 218 -13.62 -12.95 -7.48
C SER A 218 -12.55 -14.01 -7.76
N GLU A 219 -12.10 -14.13 -9.00
CA GLU A 219 -11.00 -15.01 -9.39
C GLU A 219 -9.69 -14.67 -8.64
N LEU A 220 -9.37 -13.38 -8.50
CA LEU A 220 -8.22 -12.90 -7.75
C LEU A 220 -8.33 -13.20 -6.24
N ASN A 221 -9.53 -13.03 -5.65
CA ASN A 221 -9.77 -13.40 -4.24
C ASN A 221 -9.55 -14.90 -4.02
N GLU A 222 -10.00 -15.76 -4.94
CA GLU A 222 -9.75 -17.20 -4.86
C GLU A 222 -8.26 -17.54 -5.04
N GLN A 223 -7.52 -16.79 -5.87
CA GLN A 223 -6.07 -16.96 -5.96
C GLN A 223 -5.38 -16.60 -4.65
N TYR A 224 -5.76 -15.51 -3.97
CA TYR A 224 -5.23 -15.15 -2.66
C TYR A 224 -5.50 -16.25 -1.61
N ARG A 225 -6.68 -16.86 -1.63
CA ARG A 225 -6.99 -18.00 -0.76
C ARG A 225 -6.10 -19.22 -1.04
N ARG A 226 -5.81 -19.51 -2.31
CA ARG A 226 -4.88 -20.60 -2.70
C ARG A 226 -3.45 -20.28 -2.24
N ASP A 227 -3.02 -19.04 -2.35
CA ASP A 227 -1.71 -18.61 -1.86
C ASP A 227 -1.60 -18.74 -0.33
N ILE A 228 -2.63 -18.35 0.42
CA ILE A 228 -2.70 -18.60 1.86
C ILE A 228 -2.54 -20.10 2.14
N SER A 229 -3.26 -20.96 1.42
CA SER A 229 -3.17 -22.42 1.59
C SER A 229 -1.78 -22.96 1.30
N LYS A 230 -1.08 -22.41 0.29
CA LYS A 230 0.26 -22.87 -0.12
C LYS A 230 1.35 -22.39 0.83
N TYR A 231 1.31 -21.14 1.28
CA TYR A 231 2.45 -20.49 1.94
C TYR A 231 2.30 -20.29 3.45
N ALA A 232 1.09 -20.44 4.01
CA ALA A 232 0.86 -20.24 5.45
C ALA A 232 1.22 -21.48 6.33
N SER A 233 2.20 -22.27 5.91
CA SER A 233 2.86 -23.41 6.60
C SER A 233 2.19 -23.91 7.90
N GLY A 234 1.23 -24.85 7.77
CA GLY A 234 0.55 -25.46 8.93
C GLY A 234 -0.50 -24.58 9.62
N ARG A 235 -0.69 -23.32 9.17
CA ARG A 235 -1.66 -22.38 9.74
C ARG A 235 -2.64 -21.82 8.70
N ALA A 236 -2.76 -22.48 7.54
CA ALA A 236 -3.57 -22.02 6.43
C ALA A 236 -5.03 -21.75 6.82
N LEU A 237 -5.66 -22.62 7.60
CA LEU A 237 -7.05 -22.46 8.06
C LEU A 237 -7.23 -21.22 8.95
N GLN A 238 -6.28 -20.93 9.84
CA GLN A 238 -6.32 -19.76 10.69
C GLN A 238 -6.18 -18.47 9.88
N VAL A 239 -5.20 -18.41 8.97
CA VAL A 239 -4.98 -17.26 8.09
C VAL A 239 -6.18 -17.03 7.17
N GLN A 240 -6.76 -18.11 6.59
CA GLN A 240 -7.97 -18.01 5.78
C GLN A 240 -9.15 -17.48 6.60
N SER A 241 -9.35 -18.00 7.82
CA SER A 241 -10.42 -17.54 8.71
C SER A 241 -10.30 -16.05 9.02
N ILE A 242 -9.08 -15.56 9.29
CA ILE A 242 -8.83 -14.11 9.47
C ILE A 242 -9.18 -13.34 8.19
N TYR A 243 -8.70 -13.80 7.04
CA TYR A 243 -8.98 -13.17 5.76
C TYR A 243 -10.48 -13.08 5.49
N ASP A 244 -11.22 -14.17 5.75
CA ASP A 244 -12.65 -14.25 5.51
C ASP A 244 -13.48 -13.34 6.43
N GLN A 245 -12.98 -13.05 7.62
CA GLN A 245 -13.62 -12.15 8.58
C GLN A 245 -13.47 -10.66 8.23
N LEU A 246 -12.53 -10.26 7.34
CA LEU A 246 -12.28 -8.85 7.04
C LEU A 246 -13.54 -8.05 6.69
N PRO A 247 -14.41 -8.45 5.74
CA PRO A 247 -15.62 -7.68 5.42
C PRO A 247 -16.58 -7.57 6.63
N ILE A 248 -16.71 -8.66 7.41
CA ILE A 248 -17.61 -8.73 8.55
C ILE A 248 -17.17 -7.75 9.65
N MET A 249 -15.84 -7.67 9.90
CA MET A 249 -15.30 -6.75 10.89
C MET A 249 -15.49 -5.28 10.50
N LEU A 250 -15.42 -4.97 9.20
CA LEU A 250 -15.64 -3.60 8.70
C LEU A 250 -17.11 -3.15 8.75
N GLU A 251 -18.07 -4.06 8.84
CA GLU A 251 -19.47 -3.76 9.08
C GLU A 251 -19.81 -3.51 10.56
N GLY A 252 -18.93 -3.93 11.48
CA GLY A 252 -19.11 -3.71 12.92
C GLY A 252 -19.03 -2.24 13.31
N GLU A 253 -19.71 -1.85 14.39
CA GLU A 253 -19.71 -0.47 14.90
C GLU A 253 -18.30 0.05 15.18
N ASN A 254 -17.44 -0.79 15.78
CA ASN A 254 -16.07 -0.41 16.16
C ASN A 254 -15.01 -0.83 15.15
N LYS A 255 -15.38 -1.57 14.11
CA LYS A 255 -14.49 -2.11 13.06
C LYS A 255 -13.17 -2.76 13.58
N ARG A 256 -13.08 -2.95 14.89
CA ARG A 256 -11.96 -3.58 15.57
C ARG A 256 -11.98 -5.09 15.32
N PHE A 257 -10.82 -5.67 15.05
CA PHE A 257 -10.75 -7.11 14.85
C PHE A 257 -11.04 -7.87 16.15
N VAL A 258 -12.09 -8.71 16.12
CA VAL A 258 -12.55 -9.48 17.27
C VAL A 258 -12.04 -10.92 17.15
N LEU A 259 -11.02 -11.28 17.93
CA LEU A 259 -10.40 -12.62 17.88
C LEU A 259 -11.36 -13.76 18.17
N ASN A 260 -12.34 -13.57 19.05
CA ASN A 260 -13.32 -14.59 19.42
C ASN A 260 -14.24 -15.00 18.25
N SER A 261 -14.25 -14.23 17.14
CA SER A 261 -14.96 -14.62 15.93
C SER A 261 -14.28 -15.77 15.17
N ILE A 262 -12.98 -15.96 15.41
CA ILE A 262 -12.21 -17.06 14.81
C ILE A 262 -12.28 -18.31 15.72
N ASP A 263 -12.04 -18.13 17.00
CA ASP A 263 -11.99 -19.18 18.00
C ASP A 263 -12.37 -18.56 19.36
N PRO A 264 -13.35 -19.11 20.11
CA PRO A 264 -13.75 -18.61 21.43
C PRO A 264 -12.60 -18.53 22.44
N LYS A 265 -11.52 -19.30 22.23
CA LYS A 265 -10.31 -19.29 23.05
C LYS A 265 -9.15 -18.56 22.38
N ALA A 266 -9.42 -17.73 21.37
CA ALA A 266 -8.39 -16.97 20.68
C ALA A 266 -7.85 -15.83 21.54
N TYR A 267 -6.53 -15.69 21.57
CA TYR A 267 -5.80 -14.57 22.14
C TYR A 267 -4.71 -14.13 21.17
N TYR A 268 -4.29 -12.88 21.26
CA TYR A 268 -3.45 -12.23 20.26
C TYR A 268 -2.13 -12.98 19.99
N GLU A 269 -1.42 -13.40 21.03
CA GLU A 269 -0.11 -14.04 20.92
C GLU A 269 -0.17 -15.34 20.11
N LYS A 270 -1.30 -16.07 20.20
CA LYS A 270 -1.53 -17.30 19.41
C LYS A 270 -1.67 -17.03 17.91
N TYR A 271 -2.25 -15.87 17.54
CA TYR A 271 -2.59 -15.51 16.15
C TYR A 271 -1.71 -14.40 15.58
N GLN A 272 -0.78 -13.83 16.34
CA GLN A 272 0.07 -12.72 15.93
C GLN A 272 0.81 -13.01 14.61
N ARG A 273 1.34 -14.22 14.45
CA ARG A 273 2.06 -14.63 13.24
C ARG A 273 1.15 -14.67 12.02
N ASP A 274 -0.12 -15.00 12.20
CA ASP A 274 -1.10 -15.09 11.11
C ASP A 274 -1.48 -13.69 10.59
N PHE A 275 -1.64 -12.72 11.51
CA PHE A 275 -1.85 -11.31 11.15
C PHE A 275 -0.63 -10.72 10.46
N VAL A 276 0.57 -10.95 11.01
CA VAL A 276 1.83 -10.51 10.38
C VAL A 276 1.95 -11.11 8.98
N TRP A 277 1.58 -12.38 8.80
CA TRP A 277 1.61 -13.02 7.49
C TRP A 277 0.72 -12.29 6.46
N LEU A 278 -0.53 -11.98 6.81
CA LEU A 278 -1.45 -11.26 5.91
C LEU A 278 -0.96 -9.85 5.54
N VAL A 279 -0.37 -9.15 6.50
CA VAL A 279 0.18 -7.80 6.29
C VAL A 279 1.45 -7.86 5.43
N ASP A 280 2.35 -8.79 5.71
CA ASP A 280 3.59 -8.99 4.96
C ASP A 280 3.32 -9.49 3.54
N ALA A 281 2.29 -10.34 3.34
CA ALA A 281 1.84 -10.75 2.03
C ALA A 281 1.18 -9.61 1.23
N GLY A 282 0.97 -8.44 1.85
CA GLY A 282 0.32 -7.30 1.23
C GLY A 282 -1.17 -7.49 0.94
N VAL A 283 -1.81 -8.46 1.62
CA VAL A 283 -3.23 -8.79 1.43
C VAL A 283 -4.11 -7.96 2.36
N ALA A 284 -3.59 -7.60 3.53
CA ALA A 284 -4.27 -6.78 4.51
C ALA A 284 -3.40 -5.60 4.96
N LEU A 285 -4.07 -4.56 5.46
CA LEU A 285 -3.46 -3.40 6.11
C LEU A 285 -3.89 -3.40 7.57
N LYS A 286 -2.95 -3.15 8.47
CA LYS A 286 -3.19 -3.16 9.91
C LYS A 286 -3.07 -1.75 10.48
N ALA A 287 -4.08 -1.30 11.22
CA ALA A 287 -4.05 -0.08 11.98
C ALA A 287 -4.05 -0.40 13.48
N ASP A 288 -2.99 -0.05 14.18
CA ASP A 288 -2.86 -0.28 15.61
C ASP A 288 -3.55 0.82 16.42
N ILE A 289 -4.16 0.48 17.57
CA ILE A 289 -4.69 1.49 18.47
C ILE A 289 -3.55 2.25 19.15
N VAL A 290 -3.70 3.58 19.26
CA VAL A 290 -2.88 4.39 20.15
C VAL A 290 -3.69 4.79 21.38
N THR A 291 -3.05 4.77 22.55
CA THR A 291 -3.70 5.20 23.81
C THR A 291 -3.75 6.70 23.95
N GLU A 292 -2.85 7.42 23.29
CA GLU A 292 -2.77 8.87 23.21
C GLU A 292 -2.42 9.25 21.76
N PRO A 293 -3.19 10.14 21.13
CA PRO A 293 -2.90 10.64 19.79
C PRO A 293 -1.81 11.73 19.84
N LYS A 294 -0.61 11.35 20.26
CA LYS A 294 0.56 12.21 20.45
C LYS A 294 1.77 11.64 19.72
N SER A 295 2.41 12.44 18.89
CA SER A 295 3.62 12.05 18.16
C SER A 295 4.83 11.89 19.11
N PRO A 296 5.70 10.89 18.91
CA PRO A 296 5.57 9.80 17.92
C PRO A 296 4.55 8.74 18.35
N LEU A 297 3.60 8.44 17.48
CA LEU A 297 2.46 7.55 17.74
C LEU A 297 2.87 6.14 18.16
N LEU A 298 4.00 5.65 17.64
CA LEU A 298 4.55 4.35 17.99
C LEU A 298 4.75 4.17 19.51
N LYS A 299 5.00 5.27 20.25
CA LYS A 299 5.24 5.23 21.70
C LYS A 299 4.03 4.74 22.47
N THR A 300 2.82 5.04 21.99
CA THR A 300 1.56 4.71 22.67
C THR A 300 0.75 3.63 21.95
N ALA A 301 1.29 3.07 20.86
CA ALA A 301 0.66 2.01 20.08
C ALA A 301 0.56 0.70 20.86
N ARG A 302 -0.56 -0.01 20.68
CA ARG A 302 -0.81 -1.33 21.25
C ARG A 302 -1.11 -2.35 20.15
N PRO A 303 -0.13 -3.13 19.70
CA PRO A 303 -0.26 -4.06 18.57
C PRO A 303 -1.30 -5.17 18.76
N SER A 304 -1.72 -5.45 20.00
CA SER A 304 -2.76 -6.47 20.30
C SER A 304 -4.19 -5.97 20.08
N GLN A 305 -4.37 -4.68 19.84
CA GLN A 305 -5.67 -4.06 19.57
C GLN A 305 -5.58 -3.28 18.25
N PHE A 306 -6.25 -3.75 17.23
CA PHE A 306 -6.08 -3.24 15.89
C PHE A 306 -7.35 -3.39 15.03
N LYS A 307 -7.39 -2.64 13.95
CA LYS A 307 -8.30 -2.84 12.82
C LYS A 307 -7.53 -3.49 11.67
N LEU A 308 -8.23 -4.27 10.85
CA LEU A 308 -7.69 -4.81 9.61
C LEU A 308 -8.54 -4.34 8.44
N TYR A 309 -7.85 -3.86 7.41
CA TYR A 309 -8.42 -3.44 6.14
C TYR A 309 -7.93 -4.34 5.01
N GLN A 310 -8.71 -4.50 3.97
CA GLN A 310 -8.25 -5.12 2.73
C GLN A 310 -7.28 -4.18 2.02
N SER A 311 -6.19 -4.70 1.48
CA SER A 311 -5.18 -3.88 0.79
C SER A 311 -5.68 -3.25 -0.52
N ASP A 312 -6.77 -3.76 -1.08
CA ASP A 312 -7.45 -3.22 -2.24
C ASP A 312 -8.95 -3.17 -2.04
N THR A 313 -9.54 -2.01 -2.28
CA THR A 313 -10.97 -1.79 -2.03
C THR A 313 -11.88 -2.55 -3.02
N GLY A 314 -11.44 -2.74 -4.28
CA GLY A 314 -12.18 -3.53 -5.26
C GLY A 314 -12.22 -5.01 -4.88
N MET A 315 -11.13 -5.52 -4.33
CA MET A 315 -11.06 -6.87 -3.79
C MET A 315 -11.97 -7.05 -2.58
N LEU A 316 -12.08 -6.03 -1.72
CA LEU A 316 -13.05 -5.99 -0.63
C LEU A 316 -14.48 -5.95 -1.19
N MET A 317 -14.78 -5.04 -2.12
CA MET A 317 -16.09 -4.85 -2.72
C MET A 317 -16.64 -6.14 -3.38
N ALA A 318 -15.75 -6.92 -4.00
CA ALA A 318 -16.15 -8.19 -4.63
C ALA A 318 -16.69 -9.24 -3.62
N ARG A 319 -16.39 -9.06 -2.34
CA ARG A 319 -16.81 -9.98 -1.26
C ARG A 319 -18.19 -9.61 -0.69
N TYR A 320 -18.74 -8.46 -1.11
CA TYR A 320 -20.11 -8.04 -0.80
C TYR A 320 -21.09 -8.46 -1.93
N PRO A 321 -22.38 -8.57 -1.65
CA PRO A 321 -23.40 -8.76 -2.68
C PRO A 321 -23.32 -7.68 -3.77
N VAL A 322 -23.70 -8.00 -5.01
CA VAL A 322 -23.65 -7.06 -6.14
C VAL A 322 -24.43 -5.78 -5.88
N GLY A 323 -25.55 -5.86 -5.14
CA GLY A 323 -26.34 -4.68 -4.76
C GLY A 323 -25.57 -3.64 -3.96
N VAL A 324 -24.57 -4.05 -3.16
CA VAL A 324 -23.68 -3.12 -2.43
C VAL A 324 -22.79 -2.35 -3.40
N ALA A 325 -22.22 -3.02 -4.39
CA ALA A 325 -21.41 -2.37 -5.42
C ALA A 325 -22.25 -1.38 -6.26
N GLN A 326 -23.48 -1.77 -6.62
CA GLN A 326 -24.42 -0.88 -7.32
C GLN A 326 -24.79 0.33 -6.46
N ALA A 327 -25.07 0.14 -5.17
CA ALA A 327 -25.38 1.21 -4.24
C ALA A 327 -24.21 2.20 -4.08
N ALA A 328 -22.97 1.68 -3.99
CA ALA A 328 -21.77 2.50 -3.91
C ALA A 328 -21.57 3.34 -5.19
N TYR A 329 -21.77 2.76 -6.36
CA TYR A 329 -21.66 3.46 -7.64
C TYR A 329 -22.76 4.52 -7.81
N LEU A 330 -24.02 4.17 -7.51
CA LEU A 330 -25.21 5.04 -7.67
C LEU A 330 -25.37 6.07 -6.56
N ASP A 331 -24.47 6.07 -5.57
CA ASP A 331 -24.54 6.97 -4.41
C ASP A 331 -25.81 6.80 -3.56
N SER A 332 -26.28 5.58 -3.44
CA SER A 332 -27.45 5.25 -2.64
C SER A 332 -27.18 5.43 -1.14
N LYS A 333 -28.19 5.87 -0.37
CA LYS A 333 -28.04 6.07 1.08
C LYS A 333 -27.92 4.76 1.86
N GLU A 334 -28.43 3.67 1.32
CA GLU A 334 -28.37 2.33 1.88
C GLU A 334 -27.78 1.35 0.86
N PRO A 335 -26.99 0.36 1.27
CA PRO A 335 -26.51 0.12 2.65
C PRO A 335 -25.47 1.14 3.12
N ASN A 336 -25.18 1.13 4.44
CA ASN A 336 -24.11 1.97 4.99
C ASN A 336 -22.73 1.56 4.41
N LEU A 337 -22.05 2.48 3.76
CA LEU A 337 -20.75 2.26 3.11
C LEU A 337 -19.55 2.73 3.97
N GLY A 338 -19.79 3.08 5.24
CA GLY A 338 -18.78 3.66 6.11
C GLY A 338 -17.50 2.83 6.23
N GLY A 339 -17.63 1.51 6.41
CA GLY A 339 -16.48 0.60 6.48
C GLY A 339 -15.70 0.51 5.15
N ILE A 340 -16.41 0.57 4.03
CA ILE A 340 -15.80 0.54 2.69
C ILE A 340 -15.00 1.83 2.45
N TYR A 341 -15.55 3.01 2.75
CA TYR A 341 -14.85 4.28 2.58
C TYR A 341 -13.65 4.41 3.54
N GLU A 342 -13.78 3.91 4.77
CA GLU A 342 -12.64 3.83 5.70
C GLU A 342 -11.54 2.92 5.14
N ASN A 343 -11.91 1.78 4.51
CA ASN A 343 -10.94 0.91 3.82
C ASN A 343 -10.25 1.61 2.65
N VAL A 344 -10.97 2.42 1.86
CA VAL A 344 -10.34 3.21 0.78
C VAL A 344 -9.31 4.18 1.36
N VAL A 345 -9.67 4.91 2.42
CA VAL A 345 -8.74 5.85 3.07
C VAL A 345 -7.54 5.12 3.66
N ALA A 346 -7.72 3.97 4.31
CA ALA A 346 -6.62 3.12 4.79
C ALA A 346 -5.66 2.74 3.65
N GLN A 347 -6.19 2.31 2.50
CA GLN A 347 -5.41 1.99 1.31
C GLN A 347 -4.63 3.22 0.82
N GLN A 348 -5.28 4.38 0.69
CA GLN A 348 -4.63 5.61 0.22
C GLN A 348 -3.52 6.08 1.19
N LEU A 349 -3.72 5.98 2.50
CA LEU A 349 -2.69 6.31 3.49
C LEU A 349 -1.50 5.35 3.42
N ALA A 350 -1.75 4.06 3.25
CA ALA A 350 -0.69 3.05 3.12
C ALA A 350 0.16 3.27 1.87
N THR A 351 -0.43 3.69 0.73
CA THR A 351 0.33 3.99 -0.51
C THR A 351 1.26 5.20 -0.36
N GLN A 352 1.03 6.06 0.64
CA GLN A 352 1.91 7.16 1.02
C GLN A 352 2.96 6.74 2.07
N ASN A 353 3.19 5.43 2.25
CA ASN A 353 4.10 4.85 3.24
C ASN A 353 3.80 5.26 4.69
N ARG A 354 2.55 5.61 5.01
CA ARG A 354 2.13 5.95 6.37
C ARG A 354 1.84 4.69 7.16
N GLN A 355 2.41 4.60 8.36
CA GLN A 355 1.96 3.61 9.34
C GLN A 355 0.56 3.99 9.81
N LEU A 356 -0.35 3.01 9.81
CA LEU A 356 -1.74 3.26 10.19
C LEU A 356 -1.93 3.09 11.70
N TYR A 357 -2.52 4.09 12.32
CA TYR A 357 -2.97 4.07 13.71
C TYR A 357 -4.41 4.57 13.78
N TYR A 358 -5.12 4.22 14.85
CA TYR A 358 -6.41 4.79 15.21
C TYR A 358 -6.46 5.08 16.70
N TYR A 359 -7.38 5.97 17.12
CA TYR A 359 -7.56 6.31 18.52
C TYR A 359 -8.97 5.97 18.97
N GLN A 360 -9.10 5.32 20.11
CA GLN A 360 -10.40 5.00 20.67
C GLN A 360 -10.37 4.98 22.20
N THR A 361 -11.39 5.59 22.81
CA THR A 361 -11.64 5.46 24.24
C THR A 361 -13.13 5.27 24.51
N LYS A 362 -13.45 4.59 25.63
CA LYS A 362 -14.85 4.34 26.03
C LYS A 362 -15.64 5.63 26.27
N LYS A 363 -14.98 6.71 26.69
CA LYS A 363 -15.62 7.97 27.07
C LYS A 363 -15.69 9.01 25.96
N ARG A 364 -14.72 9.00 25.03
CA ARG A 364 -14.54 10.06 24.04
C ARG A 364 -14.80 9.61 22.58
N GLY A 365 -15.13 8.34 22.39
CA GLY A 365 -15.41 7.78 21.08
C GLY A 365 -14.14 7.35 20.34
N GLU A 366 -14.24 7.25 19.02
CA GLU A 366 -13.24 6.76 18.11
C GLU A 366 -12.90 7.81 17.05
N VAL A 367 -11.59 7.91 16.72
CA VAL A 367 -11.06 8.63 15.55
C VAL A 367 -10.50 7.58 14.61
N ASP A 368 -10.95 7.57 13.36
CA ASP A 368 -10.73 6.49 12.40
C ASP A 368 -9.24 6.24 12.11
N PHE A 369 -8.46 7.31 11.93
CA PHE A 369 -7.00 7.23 11.77
C PHE A 369 -6.30 8.34 12.54
N VAL A 370 -5.03 8.06 12.90
CA VAL A 370 -4.10 9.08 13.40
C VAL A 370 -2.78 8.85 12.67
N VAL A 371 -2.17 9.91 12.17
CA VAL A 371 -0.87 9.85 11.51
C VAL A 371 0.12 10.82 12.17
N ASP A 372 1.42 10.51 12.10
CA ASP A 372 2.46 11.47 12.48
C ASP A 372 2.59 12.53 11.39
N GLY A 373 2.53 13.80 11.77
CA GLY A 373 2.81 14.93 10.89
C GLY A 373 4.31 15.26 10.85
N PRO A 374 4.78 15.94 9.79
CA PRO A 374 6.20 16.28 9.62
C PRO A 374 6.71 17.28 10.66
N ASP A 375 5.83 18.05 11.27
CA ASP A 375 6.15 19.01 12.35
C ASP A 375 6.28 18.35 13.74
N GLY A 376 6.17 17.03 13.84
CA GLY A 376 6.22 16.27 15.08
C GLY A 376 4.93 16.33 15.89
N THR A 377 3.81 16.76 15.29
CA THR A 377 2.47 16.68 15.89
C THR A 377 1.70 15.50 15.29
N ALA A 378 0.74 14.97 16.04
CA ALA A 378 -0.18 13.98 15.51
C ALA A 378 -1.34 14.66 14.76
N VAL A 379 -1.78 14.04 13.66
CA VAL A 379 -2.92 14.50 12.87
C VAL A 379 -4.01 13.44 12.91
N PRO A 380 -5.08 13.66 13.68
CA PRO A 380 -6.26 12.78 13.69
C PRO A 380 -7.09 12.99 12.41
N ILE A 381 -7.61 11.89 11.89
CA ILE A 381 -8.35 11.83 10.62
C ILE A 381 -9.66 11.08 10.83
N GLU A 382 -10.77 11.71 10.47
CA GLU A 382 -12.11 11.11 10.43
C GLU A 382 -12.55 10.86 9.00
N VAL A 383 -13.30 9.80 8.78
CA VAL A 383 -13.87 9.43 7.47
C VAL A 383 -15.38 9.45 7.57
N LYS A 384 -16.03 10.32 6.81
CA LYS A 384 -17.49 10.50 6.83
C LYS A 384 -18.09 10.18 5.46
N SER A 385 -18.88 9.10 5.41
CA SER A 385 -19.59 8.69 4.20
C SER A 385 -20.95 9.38 4.01
N GLY A 386 -21.53 9.95 5.08
CA GLY A 386 -22.83 10.59 5.07
C GLY A 386 -22.80 12.11 4.84
N SER A 387 -23.99 12.71 4.74
CA SER A 387 -24.17 14.17 4.57
C SER A 387 -23.89 14.98 5.84
N TYR A 388 -23.98 14.38 7.03
CA TYR A 388 -23.75 15.04 8.32
C TYR A 388 -22.28 14.92 8.75
N TYR A 389 -21.34 15.35 7.90
CA TYR A 389 -19.91 15.16 8.13
C TYR A 389 -19.27 16.15 9.11
N HIS A 390 -19.97 17.22 9.50
CA HIS A 390 -19.53 18.15 10.53
C HIS A 390 -19.69 17.60 11.97
N ALA A 391 -20.36 16.46 12.15
CA ALA A 391 -20.51 15.82 13.45
C ALA A 391 -19.35 14.83 13.72
N HIS A 392 -18.34 15.28 14.49
CA HIS A 392 -17.13 14.52 14.82
C HIS A 392 -16.67 14.80 16.26
N ALA A 393 -17.49 14.43 17.24
CA ALA A 393 -17.23 14.71 18.65
C ALA A 393 -15.89 14.17 19.16
N ALA A 394 -15.49 12.96 18.71
CA ALA A 394 -14.23 12.36 19.11
C ALA A 394 -13.02 13.18 18.63
N LEU A 395 -13.05 13.65 17.37
CA LEU A 395 -12.03 14.55 16.83
C LEU A 395 -11.97 15.86 17.61
N GLY A 396 -13.12 16.46 17.93
CA GLY A 396 -13.19 17.67 18.76
C GLY A 396 -12.52 17.46 20.11
N HIS A 397 -12.82 16.36 20.80
CA HIS A 397 -12.16 16.02 22.07
C HIS A 397 -10.65 15.87 21.97
N VAL A 398 -10.15 15.32 20.86
CA VAL A 398 -8.69 15.21 20.65
C VAL A 398 -8.07 16.59 20.46
N LEU A 399 -8.69 17.45 19.65
CA LEU A 399 -8.23 18.84 19.42
C LEU A 399 -8.25 19.70 20.68
N ASP A 400 -9.29 19.55 21.52
CA ASP A 400 -9.46 20.31 22.77
C ASP A 400 -8.52 19.84 23.89
N THR A 401 -7.90 18.66 23.75
CA THR A 401 -6.99 18.13 24.78
C THR A 401 -5.58 18.68 24.58
N ALA A 402 -5.23 19.75 25.30
CA ALA A 402 -3.96 20.47 25.19
C ALA A 402 -2.71 19.56 25.32
N GLU A 403 -2.79 18.51 26.15
CA GLU A 403 -1.69 17.55 26.38
C GLU A 403 -1.28 16.77 25.13
N TYR A 404 -2.17 16.62 24.16
CA TYR A 404 -1.88 15.93 22.91
C TYR A 404 -1.10 16.80 21.92
N GLY A 405 -1.19 18.12 22.04
CA GLY A 405 -0.50 19.07 21.18
C GLY A 405 -0.95 19.02 19.72
N VAL A 406 -2.16 18.51 19.46
CA VAL A 406 -2.74 18.40 18.12
C VAL A 406 -3.17 19.79 17.64
N ARG A 407 -2.72 20.16 16.42
CA ARG A 407 -2.99 21.50 15.85
C ARG A 407 -3.98 21.45 14.71
N LEU A 408 -4.07 20.30 14.03
CA LEU A 408 -4.86 20.07 12.83
C LEU A 408 -5.59 18.74 12.94
N GLY A 409 -6.91 18.75 12.71
CA GLY A 409 -7.71 17.57 12.46
C GLY A 409 -8.18 17.56 11.01
N ILE A 410 -8.28 16.40 10.39
CA ILE A 410 -8.75 16.25 9.02
C ILE A 410 -10.03 15.41 9.00
N VAL A 411 -11.00 15.85 8.20
CA VAL A 411 -12.22 15.09 7.93
C VAL A 411 -12.32 14.83 6.44
N PHE A 412 -12.16 13.58 6.01
CA PHE A 412 -12.47 13.17 4.66
C PHE A 412 -13.98 12.93 4.52
N SER A 413 -14.60 13.64 3.61
CA SER A 413 -16.06 13.62 3.44
C SER A 413 -16.47 13.71 1.98
N ARG A 414 -17.77 13.72 1.74
CA ARG A 414 -18.34 14.02 0.41
C ARG A 414 -18.35 15.51 0.09
N GLY A 415 -18.11 16.37 1.08
CA GLY A 415 -18.05 17.81 0.91
C GLY A 415 -16.81 18.27 0.17
N ASN A 416 -16.84 19.54 -0.23
CA ASN A 416 -15.70 20.20 -0.86
C ASN A 416 -14.65 20.61 0.21
N VAL A 417 -13.53 21.21 -0.22
CA VAL A 417 -12.52 21.73 0.70
C VAL A 417 -13.12 22.88 1.51
N GLU A 418 -13.02 22.76 2.86
CA GLU A 418 -13.52 23.73 3.82
C GLU A 418 -12.60 23.76 5.03
N ARG A 419 -12.32 24.94 5.58
CA ARG A 419 -11.62 25.11 6.87
C ARG A 419 -12.55 25.64 7.92
N ASN A 420 -12.62 24.96 9.07
CA ASN A 420 -13.37 25.43 10.24
C ASN A 420 -12.50 25.30 11.50
N GLY A 421 -11.92 26.40 11.94
CA GLY A 421 -11.00 26.41 13.07
C GLY A 421 -9.79 25.49 12.87
N ALA A 422 -9.60 24.53 13.76
CA ALA A 422 -8.53 23.53 13.68
C ALA A 422 -8.87 22.33 12.76
N VAL A 423 -10.07 22.28 12.16
CA VAL A 423 -10.49 21.16 11.29
C VAL A 423 -10.45 21.57 9.84
N LEU A 424 -9.75 20.76 9.02
CA LEU A 424 -9.75 20.84 7.56
C LEU A 424 -10.60 19.71 6.99
N TYR A 425 -11.64 20.07 6.27
CA TYR A 425 -12.47 19.13 5.51
C TYR A 425 -11.91 18.98 4.11
N LEU A 426 -11.73 17.75 3.69
CA LEU A 426 -11.24 17.40 2.36
C LEU A 426 -12.19 16.40 1.70
N PRO A 427 -12.37 16.47 0.38
CA PRO A 427 -13.10 15.43 -0.32
C PRO A 427 -12.44 14.06 -0.17
N LEU A 428 -13.23 12.99 -0.07
CA LEU A 428 -12.74 11.60 0.02
C LEU A 428 -11.71 11.26 -1.05
N TYR A 429 -11.92 11.76 -2.26
CA TYR A 429 -11.00 11.54 -3.37
C TYR A 429 -9.66 12.27 -3.22
N ALA A 430 -9.56 13.29 -2.35
CA ALA A 430 -8.34 14.07 -2.19
C ALA A 430 -7.35 13.46 -1.18
N THR A 431 -7.61 12.25 -0.68
CA THR A 431 -6.70 11.56 0.27
C THR A 431 -5.28 11.42 -0.29
N TRP A 432 -5.10 11.28 -1.60
CA TRP A 432 -3.79 11.22 -2.25
C TRP A 432 -2.97 12.51 -2.13
N ALA A 433 -3.61 13.67 -1.90
CA ALA A 433 -2.94 14.95 -1.71
C ALA A 433 -2.55 15.20 -0.23
N LEU A 434 -2.80 14.26 0.68
CA LEU A 434 -2.56 14.46 2.11
C LEU A 434 -1.10 14.82 2.43
N SER A 435 -0.13 14.17 1.79
CA SER A 435 1.29 14.47 1.99
C SER A 435 1.65 15.90 1.57
N ASP A 436 1.03 16.40 0.50
CA ASP A 436 1.22 17.80 0.07
C ASP A 436 0.59 18.78 1.08
N VAL A 437 -0.62 18.47 1.57
CA VAL A 437 -1.34 19.28 2.59
C VAL A 437 -0.56 19.35 3.91
N LEU A 438 0.05 18.24 4.33
CA LEU A 438 0.84 18.19 5.55
C LEU A 438 2.26 18.75 5.36
N GLY A 439 2.73 18.94 4.13
CA GLY A 439 4.06 19.45 3.85
C GLY A 439 5.17 18.44 4.10
N ASP A 440 4.93 17.16 3.84
CA ASP A 440 5.91 16.08 4.08
C ASP A 440 7.23 16.27 3.33
N SER A 441 7.25 17.04 2.26
CA SER A 441 8.45 17.36 1.47
C SER A 441 9.33 18.47 2.08
N CYS A 442 8.92 19.11 3.18
CA CYS A 442 9.65 20.25 3.77
C CYS A 442 11.03 19.90 4.32
N ALA A 443 11.35 18.61 4.50
CA ALA A 443 12.69 18.16 4.92
C ALA A 443 13.69 18.07 3.75
N GLU A 444 13.26 18.13 2.50
CA GLU A 444 14.11 18.12 1.34
C GLU A 444 14.93 19.44 1.28
N GLY A 445 16.26 19.31 1.34
CA GLY A 445 17.18 20.46 1.22
C GLY A 445 17.79 20.95 2.53
N ILE A 446 17.44 20.40 3.69
CA ILE A 446 18.14 20.70 4.95
C ILE A 446 19.52 20.05 4.91
N LYS A 447 20.58 20.87 4.91
CA LYS A 447 21.96 20.41 5.05
C LYS A 447 22.39 20.53 6.51
N LEU A 448 22.80 19.42 7.09
CA LEU A 448 23.36 19.40 8.44
C LEU A 448 24.83 19.85 8.37
N GLU A 449 25.19 20.86 9.14
CA GLU A 449 26.57 21.33 9.26
C GLU A 449 27.19 20.74 10.54
N VAL A 450 28.37 20.14 10.37
CA VAL A 450 29.22 19.72 11.51
C VAL A 450 30.21 20.85 11.80
N LYS A 451 30.18 21.39 13.00
CA LYS A 451 31.21 22.32 13.45
C LYS A 451 32.39 21.50 13.98
N PRO A 452 33.58 21.58 13.36
CA PRO A 452 34.77 20.97 13.94
C PRO A 452 35.09 21.65 15.28
N VAL A 453 35.43 20.84 16.27
CA VAL A 453 35.83 21.28 17.62
C VAL A 453 37.32 21.55 17.60
#